data_b044c96aa13df0e58f79c8efa11b010f
#
_entry.id   b044c96aa13df0e58f79c8efa11b010f
#
_cell.length_a   1.000
_cell.length_b   1.000
_cell.length_c   1.000
_cell.angle_alpha   90.00
_cell.angle_beta   90.00
_cell.angle_gamma   90.00
#
_symmetry.space_group_name_H-M   'P 1'
#
loop_
_entity.id
_entity.type
_entity.pdbx_description
1 polymer ?
#
loop_
_entity_poly.entity_id
_entity_poly.type
_entity_poly.pdbx_seq_one_letter_code
_entity_poly.pdbx_strand_id
1 'polypeptide(L)'
;LLEKYEDEEDDNPGGGSSGGGGGSSGGGGNRGGNKVTDVYVGDKDKDDTSNVVEPSNEPYDDLESVTWAKDSILSLTEKGIVSGDGNKKFRPNDNIKREEFLKIALEAFNLVSDGAVCELDDVADNAWYYKYVASGMEKELVNGVDERHFGVGSEITRQDMATLAYRIAVYAGIDLSG
;
A
#
# COMPACT_ATOMS: atom_id res chain seq x y z
N LEU A 1 -10.89 31.62 -4.91
CA LEU A 1 -10.15 32.36 -3.89
C LEU A 1 -9.07 31.43 -3.35
N LEU A 2 -7.84 31.65 -3.84
CA LEU A 2 -6.64 30.98 -3.37
C LEU A 2 -5.99 31.92 -2.37
N GLU A 3 -6.02 31.58 -1.09
CA GLU A 3 -5.17 32.22 -0.09
C GLU A 3 -3.80 31.55 -0.08
N LYS A 4 -2.79 32.40 -0.20
CA LYS A 4 -1.35 32.13 -0.15
C LYS A 4 -0.98 31.70 1.26
N TYR A 5 -0.34 30.54 1.38
CA TYR A 5 0.46 30.23 2.56
C TYR A 5 1.87 30.78 2.34
N GLU A 6 2.28 31.68 3.21
CA GLU A 6 3.65 32.19 3.30
C GLU A 6 4.48 31.24 4.17
N ASP A 7 5.69 30.91 3.66
CA ASP A 7 6.67 30.07 4.33
C ASP A 7 7.24 30.79 5.55
N GLU A 8 7.08 30.24 6.75
CA GLU A 8 7.86 30.62 7.93
C GLU A 8 9.07 29.68 8.06
N GLU A 9 10.26 30.25 7.88
CA GLU A 9 11.54 29.62 8.19
C GLU A 9 11.73 29.53 9.72
N ASP A 10 11.81 28.32 10.25
CA ASP A 10 12.19 28.08 11.63
C ASP A 10 13.68 27.71 11.73
N ASP A 11 14.44 28.70 12.13
CA ASP A 11 15.82 28.59 12.62
C ASP A 11 15.86 27.84 13.95
N ASN A 12 16.52 26.68 14.00
CA ASN A 12 16.85 26.02 15.27
C ASN A 12 18.37 25.78 15.39
N PRO A 13 19.06 26.49 16.27
CA PRO A 13 20.45 26.20 16.55
C PRO A 13 20.61 25.27 17.76
N GLY A 14 21.22 24.13 17.54
CA GLY A 14 22.30 23.53 18.27
C GLY A 14 22.25 23.21 19.79
N GLY A 15 22.87 22.09 20.10
CA GLY A 15 23.49 21.78 21.41
C GLY A 15 22.92 20.54 22.04
N GLY A 16 23.60 19.45 22.12
CA GLY A 16 24.82 19.19 22.75
C GLY A 16 24.66 18.24 23.96
N SER A 17 25.29 17.07 23.84
CA SER A 17 26.08 16.39 24.88
C SER A 17 25.40 15.50 25.93
N SER A 18 25.74 14.22 25.83
CA SER A 18 26.48 13.39 26.80
C SER A 18 25.77 12.79 28.02
N GLY A 19 26.07 11.49 28.14
CA GLY A 19 26.33 10.79 29.42
C GLY A 19 25.19 9.90 29.89
N GLY A 20 25.30 8.59 29.96
CA GLY A 20 26.20 7.80 30.69
C GLY A 20 25.49 6.98 31.74
N GLY A 21 25.73 5.64 31.75
CA GLY A 21 25.75 4.82 32.96
C GLY A 21 24.44 4.10 33.32
N GLY A 22 24.33 2.81 33.21
CA GLY A 22 24.88 1.85 34.10
C GLY A 22 23.86 1.20 35.03
N GLY A 23 23.84 -0.15 35.08
CA GLY A 23 23.52 -0.93 36.26
C GLY A 23 22.13 -1.58 36.26
N SER A 24 22.06 -2.84 36.00
CA SER A 24 22.25 -4.02 36.84
C SER A 24 21.02 -4.47 37.66
N SER A 25 20.70 -5.73 37.43
CA SER A 25 20.32 -6.79 38.35
C SER A 25 18.93 -6.82 38.98
N GLY A 26 18.35 -8.00 38.85
CA GLY A 26 17.88 -8.76 39.98
C GLY A 26 16.44 -9.28 39.93
N GLY A 27 16.31 -10.59 39.74
CA GLY A 27 15.64 -11.47 40.67
C GLY A 27 14.16 -11.72 40.51
N GLY A 28 13.74 -12.87 40.04
CA GLY A 28 13.42 -13.99 40.91
C GLY A 28 11.93 -14.26 41.08
N GLY A 29 11.52 -15.51 40.85
CA GLY A 29 10.35 -16.13 41.45
C GLY A 29 9.26 -16.59 40.47
N ASN A 30 9.27 -17.74 40.00
CA ASN A 30 8.91 -19.10 40.36
C ASN A 30 7.43 -19.34 40.73
N ARG A 31 6.90 -20.36 40.08
CA ARG A 31 5.88 -21.34 40.45
C ARG A 31 4.62 -21.39 39.61
N GLY A 32 4.44 -22.53 39.04
CA GLY A 32 3.46 -23.57 39.08
C GLY A 32 3.21 -24.10 37.67
N GLY A 33 3.65 -25.18 37.18
CA GLY A 33 3.48 -26.53 37.65
C GLY A 33 2.22 -27.14 37.06
N ASN A 34 2.33 -27.81 35.89
CA ASN A 34 1.58 -29.03 35.71
C ASN A 34 2.31 -29.99 34.75
N LYS A 35 2.57 -31.13 35.26
CA LYS A 35 3.14 -32.30 34.68
C LYS A 35 2.13 -32.96 33.74
N VAL A 36 2.52 -33.35 32.56
CA VAL A 36 2.11 -34.63 31.97
C VAL A 36 3.34 -35.24 31.30
N THR A 37 3.73 -36.36 31.84
CA THR A 37 4.63 -37.37 31.36
C THR A 37 4.11 -38.02 30.08
N ASP A 38 4.97 -38.26 29.07
CA ASP A 38 5.46 -39.61 28.74
C ASP A 38 6.28 -39.53 27.47
N VAL A 39 7.50 -39.92 27.65
CA VAL A 39 8.23 -41.01 27.06
C VAL A 39 7.90 -41.31 25.59
N TYR A 40 8.82 -40.96 24.71
CA TYR A 40 9.21 -41.84 23.62
C TYR A 40 10.72 -41.80 23.39
N VAL A 41 11.26 -42.97 23.60
CA VAL A 41 12.64 -43.36 23.34
C VAL A 41 12.73 -43.81 21.89
N GLY A 42 13.77 -43.32 21.19
CA GLY A 42 14.47 -43.96 20.09
C GLY A 42 13.73 -44.04 18.76
N ASP A 43 14.28 -43.55 17.72
CA ASP A 43 15.40 -44.14 17.03
C ASP A 43 16.03 -43.18 16.03
N LYS A 44 17.31 -43.40 15.79
CA LYS A 44 18.17 -42.64 14.89
C LYS A 44 17.83 -42.90 13.42
N ASP A 45 18.29 -41.91 12.62
CA ASP A 45 18.61 -42.00 11.20
C ASP A 45 17.44 -41.73 10.24
N LYS A 46 17.36 -40.50 9.77
CA LYS A 46 17.76 -40.09 8.42
C LYS A 46 17.43 -38.64 8.20
N ASP A 47 18.46 -37.88 8.07
CA ASP A 47 18.54 -36.65 7.29
C ASP A 47 17.96 -36.94 5.90
N ASP A 48 16.80 -36.39 5.65
CA ASP A 48 16.29 -36.05 4.33
C ASP A 48 15.21 -34.97 4.50
N THR A 49 15.66 -33.76 4.81
CA THR A 49 14.85 -32.57 4.58
C THR A 49 14.85 -32.30 3.08
N SER A 50 14.19 -33.13 2.32
CA SER A 50 13.61 -32.69 1.07
C SER A 50 12.58 -31.63 1.43
N ASN A 51 13.00 -30.39 1.33
CA ASN A 51 12.14 -29.22 1.36
C ASN A 51 11.20 -29.33 0.16
N VAL A 52 10.16 -30.14 0.29
CA VAL A 52 9.04 -30.15 -0.63
C VAL A 52 8.34 -28.83 -0.36
N VAL A 53 8.76 -27.79 -1.08
CA VAL A 53 7.99 -26.58 -1.22
C VAL A 53 6.71 -27.01 -1.94
N GLU A 54 5.66 -27.29 -1.17
CA GLU A 54 4.31 -27.38 -1.72
C GLU A 54 4.14 -26.15 -2.60
N PRO A 55 3.67 -26.29 -3.85
CA PRO A 55 3.44 -25.12 -4.68
C PRO A 55 2.44 -24.24 -3.95
N SER A 56 2.89 -23.10 -3.46
CA SER A 56 2.03 -22.14 -2.79
C SER A 56 0.97 -21.74 -3.80
N ASN A 57 -0.30 -21.95 -3.48
CA ASN A 57 -1.42 -21.53 -4.30
C ASN A 57 -1.63 -20.00 -4.22
N GLU A 58 -0.56 -19.30 -3.84
CA GLU A 58 -0.55 -17.85 -3.73
C GLU A 58 -0.56 -17.22 -5.12
N PRO A 59 -1.29 -16.12 -5.30
CA PRO A 59 -1.39 -15.44 -6.60
C PRO A 59 -0.07 -14.79 -7.01
N TYR A 60 0.84 -14.51 -6.05
CA TYR A 60 2.11 -13.82 -6.28
C TYR A 60 3.29 -14.52 -5.61
N ASP A 61 4.44 -14.56 -6.29
CA ASP A 61 5.68 -15.22 -5.86
C ASP A 61 6.69 -14.24 -5.23
N ASP A 62 6.39 -12.93 -5.19
CA ASP A 62 7.35 -11.87 -4.84
C ASP A 62 6.99 -11.08 -3.59
N LEU A 63 6.08 -11.59 -2.77
CA LEU A 63 5.64 -10.92 -1.54
C LEU A 63 6.50 -11.24 -0.32
N GLU A 64 7.46 -12.16 -0.40
CA GLU A 64 8.30 -12.54 0.73
C GLU A 64 9.14 -11.39 1.28
N SER A 65 9.53 -10.44 0.42
CA SER A 65 10.30 -9.25 0.81
C SER A 65 9.47 -8.19 1.53
N VAL A 66 8.14 -8.29 1.49
CA VAL A 66 7.19 -7.30 2.03
C VAL A 66 6.12 -7.97 2.89
N THR A 67 6.52 -8.85 3.78
CA THR A 67 5.63 -9.66 4.64
C THR A 67 4.62 -8.81 5.41
N TRP A 68 5.00 -7.61 5.82
CA TRP A 68 4.13 -6.66 6.50
C TRP A 68 2.93 -6.18 5.66
N ALA A 69 3.06 -6.19 4.32
CA ALA A 69 2.01 -5.76 3.41
C ALA A 69 1.25 -6.94 2.77
N LYS A 70 1.76 -8.17 2.93
CA LYS A 70 1.27 -9.37 2.23
C LYS A 70 -0.23 -9.56 2.40
N ASP A 71 -0.73 -9.57 3.63
CA ASP A 71 -2.14 -9.82 3.91
C ASP A 71 -3.04 -8.74 3.30
N SER A 72 -2.60 -7.48 3.33
CA SER A 72 -3.32 -6.37 2.70
C SER A 72 -3.38 -6.51 1.18
N ILE A 73 -2.26 -6.88 0.54
CA ILE A 73 -2.19 -7.10 -0.90
C ILE A 73 -3.12 -8.25 -1.30
N LEU A 74 -3.07 -9.38 -0.61
CA LEU A 74 -3.91 -10.54 -0.89
C LEU A 74 -5.41 -10.21 -0.71
N SER A 75 -5.77 -9.50 0.35
CA SER A 75 -7.15 -9.07 0.59
C SER A 75 -7.68 -8.12 -0.50
N LEU A 76 -6.86 -7.17 -0.96
CA LEU A 76 -7.24 -6.27 -2.05
C LEU A 76 -7.30 -6.98 -3.40
N THR A 77 -6.46 -8.00 -3.61
CA THR A 77 -6.49 -8.85 -4.80
C THR A 77 -7.77 -9.69 -4.85
N GLU A 78 -8.16 -10.29 -3.74
CA GLU A 78 -9.41 -11.06 -3.62
C GLU A 78 -10.65 -10.21 -3.94
N LYS A 79 -10.60 -8.93 -3.55
CA LYS A 79 -11.66 -7.95 -3.86
C LYS A 79 -11.57 -7.38 -5.27
N GLY A 80 -10.57 -7.75 -6.07
CA GLY A 80 -10.37 -7.24 -7.43
C GLY A 80 -9.90 -5.78 -7.52
N ILE A 81 -9.53 -5.18 -6.39
CA ILE A 81 -9.08 -3.77 -6.32
C ILE A 81 -7.67 -3.62 -6.89
N VAL A 82 -6.79 -4.56 -6.59
CA VAL A 82 -5.44 -4.63 -7.15
C VAL A 82 -5.23 -5.92 -7.92
N SER A 83 -4.28 -5.92 -8.83
CA SER A 83 -3.86 -7.11 -9.58
C SER A 83 -2.36 -7.05 -9.86
N GLY A 84 -1.72 -8.21 -10.02
CA GLY A 84 -0.34 -8.29 -10.49
C GLY A 84 -0.24 -8.15 -12.01
N ASP A 85 0.97 -8.42 -12.52
CA ASP A 85 1.33 -8.26 -13.95
C ASP A 85 0.92 -9.45 -14.85
N GLY A 86 0.20 -10.43 -14.32
CA GLY A 86 -0.21 -11.64 -15.02
C GLY A 86 0.83 -12.77 -15.00
N ASN A 87 2.05 -12.52 -14.49
CA ASN A 87 3.14 -13.51 -14.40
C ASN A 87 3.42 -13.91 -12.94
N LYS A 88 2.40 -13.96 -12.11
CA LYS A 88 2.51 -14.19 -10.67
C LYS A 88 3.42 -13.20 -9.93
N LYS A 89 3.53 -11.96 -10.42
CA LYS A 89 4.29 -10.90 -9.78
C LYS A 89 3.38 -9.73 -9.44
N PHE A 90 3.46 -9.26 -8.20
CA PHE A 90 2.79 -8.05 -7.74
C PHE A 90 3.69 -6.82 -7.92
N ARG A 91 4.99 -7.02 -7.85
CA ARG A 91 6.04 -5.96 -7.92
C ARG A 91 5.89 -4.89 -6.83
N PRO A 92 5.92 -5.32 -5.55
CA PRO A 92 5.57 -4.44 -4.43
C PRO A 92 6.51 -3.26 -4.21
N ASN A 93 7.72 -3.30 -4.79
CA ASN A 93 8.74 -2.26 -4.65
C ASN A 93 8.83 -1.33 -5.87
N ASP A 94 8.01 -1.57 -6.90
CA ASP A 94 8.00 -0.71 -8.09
C ASP A 94 7.21 0.57 -7.81
N ASN A 95 7.59 1.64 -8.49
CA ASN A 95 6.81 2.87 -8.45
C ASN A 95 5.48 2.67 -9.18
N ILE A 96 4.43 3.28 -8.65
CA ILE A 96 3.09 3.19 -9.23
C ILE A 96 2.84 4.37 -10.19
N LYS A 97 2.14 4.09 -11.29
CA LYS A 97 1.71 5.12 -12.23
C LYS A 97 0.46 5.85 -11.73
N ARG A 98 0.28 7.07 -12.22
CA ARG A 98 -0.83 7.94 -11.85
C ARG A 98 -2.19 7.30 -12.15
N GLU A 99 -2.35 6.73 -13.32
CA GLU A 99 -3.57 6.01 -13.73
C GLU A 99 -3.79 4.71 -12.96
N GLU A 100 -2.72 4.02 -12.55
CA GLU A 100 -2.81 2.81 -11.73
C GLU A 100 -3.31 3.13 -10.31
N PHE A 101 -2.75 4.17 -9.68
CA PHE A 101 -3.20 4.60 -8.36
C PHE A 101 -4.66 5.09 -8.40
N LEU A 102 -5.04 5.85 -9.44
CA LEU A 102 -6.42 6.31 -9.61
C LEU A 102 -7.39 5.12 -9.74
N LYS A 103 -7.04 4.10 -10.53
CA LYS A 103 -7.83 2.87 -10.64
C LYS A 103 -8.06 2.26 -9.27
N ILE A 104 -6.98 1.99 -8.53
CA ILE A 104 -7.04 1.36 -7.20
C ILE A 104 -7.98 2.16 -6.27
N ALA A 105 -7.80 3.47 -6.26
CA ALA A 105 -8.57 4.35 -5.39
C ALA A 105 -10.07 4.37 -5.76
N LEU A 106 -10.42 4.47 -7.04
CA LEU A 106 -11.82 4.46 -7.48
C LEU A 106 -12.49 3.10 -7.30
N GLU A 107 -11.79 1.99 -7.54
CA GLU A 107 -12.32 0.64 -7.31
C GLU A 107 -12.55 0.39 -5.80
N ALA A 108 -11.63 0.84 -4.93
CA ALA A 108 -11.76 0.68 -3.49
C ALA A 108 -13.04 1.31 -2.91
N PHE A 109 -13.51 2.40 -3.53
CA PHE A 109 -14.70 3.14 -3.08
C PHE A 109 -15.90 2.98 -4.01
N ASN A 110 -15.81 2.10 -5.01
CA ASN A 110 -16.87 1.87 -6.00
C ASN A 110 -17.33 3.17 -6.69
N LEU A 111 -16.37 3.98 -7.14
CA LEU A 111 -16.62 5.30 -7.74
C LEU A 111 -16.46 5.34 -9.26
N VAL A 112 -16.36 4.19 -9.91
CA VAL A 112 -16.28 4.11 -11.37
C VAL A 112 -17.66 4.39 -11.96
N SER A 113 -17.75 5.35 -12.87
CA SER A 113 -18.98 5.69 -13.59
C SER A 113 -19.05 4.98 -14.94
N ASP A 114 -20.19 4.38 -15.24
CA ASP A 114 -20.45 3.89 -16.57
C ASP A 114 -20.81 5.06 -17.51
N GLY A 115 -20.06 5.19 -18.61
CA GLY A 115 -20.33 6.21 -19.64
C GLY A 115 -19.73 7.59 -19.35
N ALA A 116 -18.88 7.74 -18.33
CA ALA A 116 -18.08 8.95 -18.18
C ALA A 116 -17.19 9.20 -19.39
N VAL A 117 -17.01 10.46 -19.78
CA VAL A 117 -16.24 10.87 -20.97
C VAL A 117 -15.03 11.69 -20.54
N CYS A 118 -13.93 11.49 -21.25
CA CYS A 118 -12.68 12.22 -21.06
C CYS A 118 -12.19 12.75 -22.43
N GLU A 119 -11.81 14.01 -22.49
CA GLU A 119 -11.35 14.69 -23.71
C GLU A 119 -9.85 15.05 -23.64
N LEU A 120 -9.08 14.43 -22.73
CA LEU A 120 -7.66 14.70 -22.58
C LEU A 120 -6.84 13.99 -23.65
N ASP A 121 -5.85 14.66 -24.23
CA ASP A 121 -5.10 14.20 -25.40
C ASP A 121 -4.26 12.94 -25.16
N ASP A 122 -3.82 12.71 -23.92
CA ASP A 122 -3.02 11.55 -23.53
C ASP A 122 -3.86 10.37 -23.00
N VAL A 123 -5.20 10.47 -23.06
CA VAL A 123 -6.13 9.46 -22.57
C VAL A 123 -6.85 8.81 -23.75
N ALA A 124 -6.30 7.71 -24.26
CA ALA A 124 -6.87 7.02 -25.41
C ALA A 124 -8.19 6.32 -25.03
N ASP A 125 -9.23 6.46 -25.86
CA ASP A 125 -10.59 5.94 -25.63
C ASP A 125 -10.65 4.43 -25.38
N ASN A 126 -9.73 3.68 -25.99
CA ASN A 126 -9.66 2.22 -25.89
C ASN A 126 -8.68 1.73 -24.82
N ALA A 127 -8.08 2.63 -24.06
CA ALA A 127 -7.13 2.26 -23.01
C ALA A 127 -7.85 1.72 -21.77
N TRP A 128 -7.20 0.78 -21.07
CA TRP A 128 -7.75 0.19 -19.85
C TRP A 128 -8.03 1.22 -18.74
N TYR A 129 -7.27 2.31 -18.71
CA TYR A 129 -7.39 3.38 -17.72
C TYR A 129 -8.44 4.43 -18.07
N TYR A 130 -8.96 4.47 -19.30
CA TYR A 130 -9.88 5.49 -19.79
C TYR A 130 -11.06 5.71 -18.82
N LYS A 131 -11.78 4.64 -18.49
CA LYS A 131 -12.95 4.72 -17.61
C LYS A 131 -12.64 5.30 -16.23
N TYR A 132 -11.45 5.04 -15.72
CA TYR A 132 -11.01 5.55 -14.42
C TYR A 132 -10.68 7.04 -14.47
N VAL A 133 -9.95 7.46 -15.51
CA VAL A 133 -9.65 8.89 -15.70
C VAL A 133 -10.93 9.66 -15.95
N ALA A 134 -11.79 9.20 -16.83
CA ALA A 134 -13.09 9.82 -17.11
C ALA A 134 -13.95 9.93 -15.85
N SER A 135 -14.07 8.86 -15.06
CA SER A 135 -14.82 8.87 -13.79
C SER A 135 -14.24 9.83 -12.76
N GLY A 136 -12.91 9.86 -12.64
CA GLY A 136 -12.23 10.74 -11.70
C GLY A 136 -12.38 12.22 -12.06
N MET A 137 -12.35 12.54 -13.36
CA MET A 137 -12.59 13.90 -13.88
C MET A 137 -14.05 14.32 -13.71
N GLU A 138 -15.01 13.46 -14.08
CA GLU A 138 -16.45 13.70 -13.91
C GLU A 138 -16.82 14.05 -12.45
N LYS A 139 -16.18 13.39 -11.49
CA LYS A 139 -16.41 13.58 -10.05
C LYS A 139 -15.50 14.64 -9.42
N GLU A 140 -14.70 15.33 -10.22
CA GLU A 140 -13.74 16.35 -9.75
C GLU A 140 -12.73 15.83 -8.71
N LEU A 141 -12.47 14.50 -8.72
CA LEU A 141 -11.53 13.85 -7.80
C LEU A 141 -10.09 14.05 -8.25
N VAL A 142 -9.86 14.15 -9.55
CA VAL A 142 -8.55 14.38 -10.16
C VAL A 142 -8.61 15.57 -11.12
N ASN A 143 -7.46 16.19 -11.31
CA ASN A 143 -7.23 17.15 -12.37
C ASN A 143 -6.16 16.60 -13.31
N GLY A 144 -6.07 17.12 -14.54
CA GLY A 144 -4.91 16.92 -15.40
C GLY A 144 -3.63 17.54 -14.81
N VAL A 145 -2.50 17.20 -15.38
CA VAL A 145 -1.22 17.90 -15.13
C VAL A 145 -1.21 19.26 -15.82
N ASP A 146 -2.02 19.41 -16.86
CA ASP A 146 -2.36 20.67 -17.53
C ASP A 146 -3.80 20.59 -18.09
N GLU A 147 -4.19 21.57 -18.90
CA GLU A 147 -5.55 21.67 -19.46
C GLU A 147 -5.91 20.54 -20.42
N ARG A 148 -4.91 19.87 -21.00
CA ARG A 148 -5.09 18.86 -22.05
C ARG A 148 -4.54 17.48 -21.73
N HIS A 149 -3.78 17.32 -20.63
CA HIS A 149 -3.14 16.07 -20.31
C HIS A 149 -3.44 15.63 -18.87
N PHE A 150 -3.70 14.34 -18.71
CA PHE A 150 -3.82 13.69 -17.40
C PHE A 150 -2.44 13.41 -16.79
N GLY A 151 -1.43 13.18 -17.61
CA GLY A 151 -0.10 12.71 -17.22
C GLY A 151 -0.01 11.18 -17.18
N VAL A 152 -0.64 10.53 -18.17
CA VAL A 152 -0.58 9.06 -18.32
C VAL A 152 0.86 8.58 -18.42
N GLY A 153 1.18 7.48 -17.71
CA GLY A 153 2.52 6.89 -17.66
C GLY A 153 3.47 7.57 -16.70
N SER A 154 3.10 8.71 -16.12
CA SER A 154 3.91 9.38 -15.10
C SER A 154 3.76 8.69 -13.74
N GLU A 155 4.83 8.65 -12.96
CA GLU A 155 4.77 8.21 -11.57
C GLU A 155 4.01 9.23 -10.73
N ILE A 156 3.14 8.75 -9.84
CA ILE A 156 2.40 9.64 -8.95
C ILE A 156 3.27 10.05 -7.76
N THR A 157 3.23 11.32 -7.39
CA THR A 157 3.95 11.82 -6.22
C THR A 157 3.18 11.54 -4.93
N ARG A 158 3.88 11.54 -3.77
CA ARG A 158 3.23 11.38 -2.46
C ARG A 158 2.18 12.46 -2.18
N GLN A 159 2.44 13.70 -2.59
CA GLN A 159 1.48 14.80 -2.42
C GLN A 159 0.23 14.58 -3.27
N ASP A 160 0.37 14.09 -4.51
CA ASP A 160 -0.76 13.80 -5.38
C ASP A 160 -1.58 12.63 -4.85
N MET A 161 -0.90 11.57 -4.34
CA MET A 161 -1.58 10.46 -3.67
C MET A 161 -2.40 10.93 -2.47
N ALA A 162 -1.82 11.77 -1.61
CA ALA A 162 -2.51 12.30 -0.42
C ALA A 162 -3.70 13.18 -0.82
N THR A 163 -3.53 14.04 -1.83
CA THR A 163 -4.60 14.91 -2.34
C THR A 163 -5.75 14.09 -2.92
N LEU A 164 -5.44 13.07 -3.73
CA LEU A 164 -6.45 12.19 -4.32
C LEU A 164 -7.18 11.39 -3.23
N ALA A 165 -6.44 10.79 -2.30
CA ALA A 165 -7.03 10.03 -1.19
C ALA A 165 -7.98 10.92 -0.34
N TYR A 166 -7.57 12.16 -0.04
CA TYR A 166 -8.40 13.11 0.68
C TYR A 166 -9.70 13.44 -0.08
N ARG A 167 -9.60 13.77 -1.37
CA ARG A 167 -10.79 14.12 -2.19
C ARG A 167 -11.76 12.94 -2.28
N ILE A 168 -11.24 11.72 -2.45
CA ILE A 168 -12.05 10.50 -2.48
C ILE A 168 -12.72 10.27 -1.13
N ALA A 169 -12.01 10.40 -0.02
CA ALA A 169 -12.57 10.23 1.31
C ALA A 169 -13.71 11.24 1.58
N VAL A 170 -13.51 12.50 1.23
CA VAL A 170 -14.55 13.56 1.33
C VAL A 170 -15.75 13.24 0.44
N TYR A 171 -15.52 12.86 -0.80
CA TYR A 171 -16.58 12.49 -1.75
C TYR A 171 -17.39 11.27 -1.26
N ALA A 172 -16.70 10.28 -0.67
CA ALA A 172 -17.32 9.10 -0.10
C ALA A 172 -18.02 9.36 1.25
N GLY A 173 -17.99 10.60 1.77
CA GLY A 173 -18.63 10.97 3.02
C GLY A 173 -17.93 10.46 4.28
N ILE A 174 -16.64 10.17 4.19
CA ILE A 174 -15.82 9.76 5.34
C ILE A 174 -15.58 11.00 6.22
N ASP A 175 -15.93 10.89 7.50
CA ASP A 175 -15.60 11.92 8.48
C ASP A 175 -14.10 11.93 8.76
N LEU A 176 -13.44 13.01 8.39
CA LEU A 176 -12.00 13.23 8.60
C LEU A 176 -11.72 14.18 9.77
N SER A 177 -12.74 14.60 10.52
CA SER A 177 -12.59 15.37 11.74
C SER A 177 -12.10 14.46 12.85
N GLY A 178 -10.79 14.46 13.16
CA GLY A 178 -10.16 13.75 14.27
C GLY A 178 -9.95 14.63 15.47
#